data_77a51fd17e62f45bbdac24a23ce0615d
#
_entry.id   77a51fd17e62f45bbdac24a23ce0615d
#
_cell.length_a   1.000
_cell.length_b   1.000
_cell.length_c   1.000
_cell.angle_alpha   90.00
_cell.angle_beta   90.00
_cell.angle_gamma   90.00
#
_symmetry.space_group_name_H-M   'P 1'
#
loop_
_entity.id
_entity.type
_entity.pdbx_description
1 polymer ?
#
loop_
_entity_poly.entity_id
_entity_poly.type
_entity_poly.pdbx_seq_one_letter_code
_entity_poly.pdbx_strand_id
1 'polypeptide(L)'
;MYRIGVDLGGTNIVAGVVDEYYRIVGKGKMPTACPRPSWEIINDVALSINMALEEAKISLDEVVSIGIGTPGSVNKKYGIRSEEH
;
A
#
# COMPACT_ATOMS: atom_id res chain seq x y z
N MET A 1 -17.01 4.01 1.75
CA MET A 1 -15.78 4.50 1.13
C MET A 1 -14.59 3.77 1.64
N TYR A 2 -13.60 3.61 0.80
CA TYR A 2 -12.45 2.78 1.14
C TYR A 2 -11.15 3.56 0.93
N ARG A 3 -10.13 3.15 1.63
CA ARG A 3 -8.78 3.69 1.47
C ARG A 3 -7.83 2.53 1.25
N ILE A 4 -6.72 2.79 0.56
CA ILE A 4 -5.71 1.78 0.35
C ILE A 4 -4.41 2.27 0.98
N GLY A 5 -3.78 1.41 1.74
CA GLY A 5 -2.44 1.66 2.27
C GLY A 5 -1.47 0.67 1.65
N VAL A 6 -0.34 1.14 1.18
CA VAL A 6 0.70 0.29 0.62
C VAL A 6 1.95 0.42 1.47
N ASP A 7 2.48 -0.72 1.89
CA ASP A 7 3.68 -0.79 2.67
C ASP A 7 4.79 -1.30 1.74
N LEU A 8 5.71 -0.43 1.37
CA LEU A 8 6.76 -0.78 0.44
C LEU A 8 8.00 -1.17 1.24
N GLY A 9 8.11 -2.40 1.58
CA GLY A 9 9.21 -2.89 2.40
C GLY A 9 10.37 -3.43 1.60
N GLY A 10 11.41 -3.84 2.28
CA GLY A 10 12.61 -4.37 1.63
C GLY A 10 12.39 -5.73 1.01
N THR A 11 11.50 -6.54 1.55
CA THR A 11 11.26 -7.88 1.03
C THR A 11 9.90 -8.03 0.36
N ASN A 12 8.91 -7.28 0.78
CA ASN A 12 7.57 -7.43 0.23
C ASN A 12 6.89 -6.09 0.07
N ILE A 13 5.98 -6.03 -0.90
CA ILE A 13 5.07 -4.92 -1.09
C ILE A 13 3.70 -5.43 -0.64
N VAL A 14 3.07 -4.77 0.31
CA VAL A 14 1.78 -5.19 0.84
C VAL A 14 0.79 -4.05 0.68
N ALA A 15 -0.34 -4.33 0.03
CA ALA A 15 -1.42 -3.36 -0.09
C ALA A 15 -2.60 -3.84 0.74
N GLY A 16 -3.26 -2.92 1.42
CA GLY A 16 -4.45 -3.25 2.20
C GLY A 16 -5.57 -2.28 1.88
N VAL A 17 -6.78 -2.81 1.71
CA VAL A 17 -7.98 -1.99 1.54
C VAL A 17 -8.64 -1.88 2.91
N VAL A 18 -8.91 -0.66 3.32
CA VAL A 18 -9.47 -0.38 4.64
C VAL A 18 -10.82 0.29 4.46
N ASP A 19 -11.82 -0.15 5.19
CA ASP A 19 -13.15 0.43 5.10
C ASP A 19 -13.27 1.65 6.04
N GLU A 20 -14.44 2.23 6.10
CA GLU A 20 -14.65 3.44 6.90
C GLU A 20 -14.59 3.16 8.40
N TYR A 21 -14.59 1.91 8.80
CA TYR A 21 -14.46 1.54 10.21
C TYR A 21 -13.03 1.12 10.52
N TYR A 22 -12.10 1.39 9.63
CA TYR A 22 -10.67 1.08 9.79
C TYR A 22 -10.39 -0.42 9.86
N ARG A 23 -11.22 -1.22 9.21
CA ARG A 23 -10.97 -2.67 9.13
C ARG A 23 -10.35 -2.99 7.79
N ILE A 24 -9.40 -3.91 7.78
CA ILE A 24 -8.78 -4.35 6.54
C ILE A 24 -9.70 -5.38 5.91
N VAL A 25 -10.22 -5.05 4.74
CA VAL A 25 -11.19 -5.91 4.05
C VAL A 25 -10.59 -6.63 2.87
N GLY A 26 -9.37 -6.31 2.48
CA GLY A 26 -8.67 -7.02 1.43
C GLY A 26 -7.19 -6.72 1.48
N LYS A 27 -6.37 -7.67 1.06
CA LYS A 27 -4.92 -7.51 1.04
C LYS A 27 -4.33 -8.08 -0.23
N GLY A 28 -3.26 -7.48 -0.70
CA GLY A 28 -2.46 -8.01 -1.79
C GLY A 28 -0.99 -7.92 -1.41
N LYS A 29 -0.19 -8.85 -1.89
CA LYS A 29 1.21 -8.92 -1.53
C LYS A 29 2.05 -9.36 -2.72
N MET A 30 3.15 -8.70 -2.94
CA MET A 30 4.12 -9.05 -3.99
C MET A 30 5.51 -8.97 -3.41
N PRO A 31 6.45 -9.81 -3.88
CA PRO A 31 7.84 -9.69 -3.43
C PRO A 31 8.47 -8.44 -4.02
N THR A 32 9.29 -7.77 -3.25
CA THR A 32 9.98 -6.59 -3.74
C THR A 32 11.12 -6.99 -4.67
N ALA A 33 11.88 -7.99 -4.35
CA ALA A 33 12.94 -8.57 -5.18
C ALA A 33 13.93 -7.52 -5.70
N CYS A 34 14.44 -6.71 -4.84
CA CYS A 34 15.44 -5.70 -5.21
C CYS A 34 16.81 -6.32 -5.44
N PRO A 35 17.67 -5.66 -6.24
CA PRO A 35 17.43 -4.39 -6.89
C PRO A 35 16.71 -4.55 -8.22
N ARG A 36 15.85 -3.60 -8.51
CA ARG A 36 15.12 -3.57 -9.78
C ARG A 36 14.85 -2.13 -10.16
N PRO A 37 14.60 -1.87 -11.44
CA PRO A 37 14.23 -0.52 -11.84
C PRO A 37 12.94 -0.08 -11.15
N SER A 38 12.82 1.21 -10.88
CA SER A 38 11.67 1.73 -10.18
C SER A 38 10.35 1.46 -10.90
N TRP A 39 10.36 1.42 -12.24
CA TRP A 39 9.11 1.15 -12.95
C TRP A 39 8.58 -0.28 -12.69
N GLU A 40 9.49 -1.23 -12.45
CA GLU A 40 9.05 -2.58 -12.10
C GLU A 40 8.43 -2.61 -10.71
N ILE A 41 9.01 -1.86 -9.79
CA ILE A 41 8.48 -1.80 -8.44
C ILE A 41 7.11 -1.13 -8.45
N ILE A 42 6.96 -0.05 -9.22
CA ILE A 42 5.68 0.63 -9.36
C ILE A 42 4.64 -0.31 -9.94
N ASN A 43 5.02 -1.11 -10.93
CA ASN A 43 4.11 -2.07 -11.52
C ASN A 43 3.65 -3.10 -10.49
N ASP A 44 4.55 -3.57 -9.64
CA ASP A 44 4.20 -4.53 -8.60
C ASP A 44 3.33 -3.89 -7.52
N VAL A 45 3.53 -2.61 -7.22
CA VAL A 45 2.63 -1.89 -6.31
C VAL A 45 1.22 -1.89 -6.90
N ALA A 46 1.10 -1.61 -8.20
CA ALA A 46 -0.22 -1.62 -8.84
C ALA A 46 -0.85 -3.01 -8.80
N LEU A 47 -0.04 -4.06 -9.01
CA LEU A 47 -0.56 -5.41 -8.94
C LEU A 47 -1.02 -5.76 -7.53
N SER A 48 -0.28 -5.36 -6.51
CA SER A 48 -0.67 -5.64 -5.13
C SER A 48 -1.96 -4.92 -4.77
N ILE A 49 -2.15 -3.70 -5.30
CA ILE A 49 -3.39 -2.96 -5.08
C ILE A 49 -4.56 -3.70 -5.75
N ASN A 50 -4.36 -4.17 -6.98
CA ASN A 50 -5.41 -4.91 -7.67
C ASN A 50 -5.78 -6.20 -6.93
N MET A 51 -4.80 -6.89 -6.38
CA MET A 51 -5.05 -8.08 -5.57
C MET A 51 -5.90 -7.73 -4.36
N ALA A 52 -5.58 -6.62 -3.70
CA ALA A 52 -6.33 -6.20 -2.52
C ALA A 52 -7.77 -5.82 -2.88
N LEU A 53 -7.95 -5.15 -4.01
CA LEU A 53 -9.29 -4.78 -4.48
C LEU A 53 -10.12 -6.03 -4.80
N GLU A 54 -9.49 -7.01 -5.43
CA GLU A 54 -10.20 -8.25 -5.75
C GLU A 54 -10.62 -8.98 -4.48
N GLU A 55 -9.76 -9.05 -3.52
CA GLU A 55 -10.11 -9.71 -2.27
C GLU A 55 -11.23 -8.96 -1.54
N ALA A 56 -11.20 -7.65 -1.56
CA ALA A 56 -12.24 -6.85 -0.93
C ALA A 56 -13.53 -6.81 -1.75
N LYS A 57 -13.46 -7.24 -3.02
CA LYS A 57 -14.61 -7.26 -3.93
C LYS A 57 -15.16 -5.86 -4.16
N ILE A 58 -14.26 -4.90 -4.34
CA ILE A 58 -14.63 -3.53 -4.66
C ILE A 58 -13.84 -3.08 -5.88
N SER A 59 -14.24 -1.98 -6.47
CA SER A 59 -13.52 -1.41 -7.61
C SER A 59 -12.73 -0.18 -7.16
N LEU A 60 -11.80 0.22 -7.98
CA LEU A 60 -10.98 1.39 -7.67
C LEU A 60 -11.83 2.66 -7.54
N ASP A 61 -12.98 2.72 -8.21
CA ASP A 61 -13.87 3.86 -8.12
C ASP A 61 -14.37 4.09 -6.70
N GLU A 62 -14.36 3.08 -5.87
CA GLU A 62 -14.84 3.20 -4.50
C GLU A 62 -13.75 3.63 -3.53
N VAL A 63 -12.53 3.80 -4.02
CA VAL A 63 -11.40 4.16 -3.20
C VAL A 63 -11.22 5.67 -3.22
N VAL A 64 -11.14 6.29 -2.06
CA VAL A 64 -11.01 7.75 -1.97
C VAL A 64 -9.58 8.21 -1.81
N SER A 65 -8.68 7.34 -1.37
CA SER A 65 -7.28 7.73 -1.25
C SER A 65 -6.39 6.50 -1.24
N ILE A 66 -5.15 6.68 -1.70
CA ILE A 66 -4.12 5.64 -1.67
C ILE A 66 -2.88 6.29 -1.06
N GLY A 67 -2.36 5.66 -0.03
CA GLY A 67 -1.13 6.11 0.59
C GLY A 67 -0.06 5.06 0.48
N ILE A 68 1.18 5.46 0.24
CA ILE A 68 2.31 4.54 0.14
C ILE A 68 3.32 4.96 1.20
N GLY A 69 3.76 4.02 2.00
CA GLY A 69 4.75 4.27 3.01
C GLY A 69 5.92 3.32 2.90
N THR A 70 7.06 3.78 3.35
CA THR A 70 8.24 2.94 3.42
C THR A 70 8.65 2.86 4.89
N PRO A 71 8.49 1.73 5.52
CA PRO A 71 8.81 1.59 6.92
C PRO A 71 10.21 1.95 7.15
N GLY A 72 10.78 2.28 7.89
CA GLY A 72 12.14 2.65 8.09
C GLY A 72 12.48 4.05 7.75
N SER A 73 11.75 4.64 6.88
CA SER A 73 12.03 6.02 6.57
C SER A 73 11.15 6.92 7.31
N VAL A 74 10.12 6.49 7.90
CA VAL A 74 9.28 7.29 8.45
C VAL A 74 9.49 7.47 9.77
N ASN A 75 9.42 6.96 10.42
CA ASN A 75 9.35 7.09 11.62
C ASN A 75 10.32 7.63 12.24
N LYS A 76 11.14 7.65 12.16
CA LYS A 76 12.01 8.05 12.89
C LYS A 76 12.24 9.32 12.79
N LYS A 77 12.18 9.96 12.15
CA LYS A 77 12.55 11.12 12.07
C LYS A 77 11.70 11.97 11.70
N TYR A 78 11.04 11.95 11.47
CA TYR A 78 10.31 12.85 11.10
C TYR A 78 9.22 12.92 11.58
N GLY A 79 9.05 12.57 12.04
CA GLY A 79 8.13 12.61 12.49
C GLY A 79 7.34 13.10 12.04
N ILE A 80 7.43 13.12 11.74
CA ILE A 80 7.00 13.36 11.24
C ILE A 80 6.20 13.56 10.92
N ARG A 81 5.76 13.25 10.62
CA ARG A 81 5.53 13.24 10.06
C ARG A 81 4.82 13.56 9.96
N SER A 82 4.48 13.39 10.10
CA SER A 82 4.47 13.45 9.85
C SER A 82 3.93 13.66 9.95
N GLU A 83 3.44 13.42 9.99
CA GLU A 83 3.63 13.49 9.84
C GLU A 83 3.47 13.69 9.79
N GLU A 84 3.07 13.29 9.83
CA GLU A 84 3.54 13.24 9.55
C GLU A 84 3.34 13.40 9.39
N HIS A 85 2.80 12.96 9.38
CA HIS A 85 3.29 12.85 9.08
C HIS A 85 3.21 12.97 8.94
#